data_60e5933dda8ac2d2bba4068961dd430a
#
_entry.id   60e5933dda8ac2d2bba4068961dd430a
#
_cell.length_a   1.000
_cell.length_b   1.000
_cell.length_c   1.000
_cell.angle_alpha   90.00
_cell.angle_beta   90.00
_cell.angle_gamma   90.00
#
_symmetry.space_group_name_H-M   'P 1'
#
loop_
_entity.id
_entity.type
_entity.pdbx_description
1 polymer ?
#
loop_
_entity_poly.entity_id
_entity_poly.type
_entity_poly.pdbx_seq_one_letter_code
_entity_poly.pdbx_strand_id
1 'polypeptide(L)'
;IFVHPDQAPELFQMLLKLGKPYGLLPCGLGARDSLRTEAGLPLYGHELGGEMDIGVGGAGFGSYVKTNKPWFIGRQAYLAREEERENVIVRFRFSEKRVRKAHYGDPVMDEVGRVIGRVTSCASDSEGYFTGQAFVNQRYAKKGTLVYVYQDVSKRKGTELSNLSYGERVALPDTATILRRFPRF
;
A
#
# COMPACT_ATOMS: atom_id res chain seq x y z
N ILE A 1 -18.84 6.79 16.04
CA ILE A 1 -19.52 6.88 17.35
C ILE A 1 -18.45 7.09 18.40
N PHE A 2 -18.62 8.08 19.26
CA PHE A 2 -17.79 8.31 20.44
C PHE A 2 -18.59 7.87 21.65
N VAL A 3 -18.01 7.02 22.49
CA VAL A 3 -18.65 6.44 23.67
C VAL A 3 -17.60 6.22 24.76
N HIS A 4 -18.03 6.28 26.04
CA HIS A 4 -17.13 5.95 27.14
C HIS A 4 -16.65 4.48 27.01
N PRO A 5 -15.39 4.16 27.31
CA PRO A 5 -14.84 2.80 27.15
C PRO A 5 -15.67 1.72 27.84
N ASP A 6 -16.18 1.99 29.04
CA ASP A 6 -16.99 1.03 29.83
C ASP A 6 -18.32 0.67 29.16
N GLN A 7 -18.85 1.56 28.31
CA GLN A 7 -20.12 1.36 27.59
C GLN A 7 -19.88 0.79 26.17
N ALA A 8 -18.63 0.74 25.69
CA ALA A 8 -18.31 0.30 24.35
C ALA A 8 -18.74 -1.15 24.05
N PRO A 9 -18.54 -2.13 24.95
CA PRO A 9 -18.97 -3.50 24.74
C PRO A 9 -20.49 -3.64 24.58
N GLU A 10 -21.25 -2.94 25.42
CA GLU A 10 -22.72 -2.96 25.38
C GLU A 10 -23.23 -2.33 24.08
N LEU A 11 -22.71 -1.15 23.71
CA LEU A 11 -23.03 -0.48 22.44
C LEU A 11 -22.72 -1.37 21.23
N PHE A 12 -21.57 -2.04 21.24
CA PHE A 12 -21.18 -2.95 20.15
C PHE A 12 -22.18 -4.11 19.98
N GLN A 13 -22.56 -4.77 21.09
CA GLN A 13 -23.54 -5.85 21.08
C GLN A 13 -24.93 -5.35 20.63
N MET A 14 -25.34 -4.19 21.08
CA MET A 14 -26.60 -3.56 20.67
C MET A 14 -26.62 -3.27 19.16
N LEU A 15 -25.52 -2.72 18.61
CA LEU A 15 -25.40 -2.44 17.18
C LEU A 15 -25.49 -3.74 16.36
N LEU A 16 -24.80 -4.81 16.76
CA LEU A 16 -24.89 -6.10 16.08
C LEU A 16 -26.32 -6.67 16.11
N LYS A 17 -26.99 -6.59 17.26
CA LYS A 17 -28.37 -7.07 17.41
C LYS A 17 -29.34 -6.29 16.53
N LEU A 18 -29.30 -4.96 16.58
CA LEU A 18 -30.19 -4.09 15.82
C LEU A 18 -29.86 -4.07 14.32
N GLY A 19 -28.59 -4.24 13.96
CA GLY A 19 -28.14 -4.22 12.57
C GLY A 19 -28.34 -5.54 11.84
N LYS A 20 -28.55 -6.65 12.55
CA LYS A 20 -28.71 -7.99 11.95
C LYS A 20 -29.78 -8.04 10.85
N PRO A 21 -30.98 -7.47 11.02
CA PRO A 21 -32.02 -7.48 9.96
C PRO A 21 -31.62 -6.67 8.72
N TYR A 22 -30.64 -5.77 8.86
CA TYR A 22 -30.12 -4.92 7.78
C TYR A 22 -28.82 -5.46 7.17
N GLY A 23 -28.42 -6.69 7.53
CA GLY A 23 -27.20 -7.31 7.00
C GLY A 23 -25.90 -6.83 7.62
N LEU A 24 -25.96 -6.17 8.81
CA LEU A 24 -24.75 -5.74 9.51
C LEU A 24 -23.93 -6.96 9.95
N LEU A 25 -22.64 -6.93 9.62
CA LEU A 25 -21.68 -7.96 10.00
C LEU A 25 -20.50 -7.32 10.74
N PRO A 26 -19.92 -8.01 11.74
CA PRO A 26 -18.69 -7.54 12.35
C PRO A 26 -17.51 -7.74 11.37
N CYS A 27 -16.73 -6.68 11.15
CA CYS A 27 -15.56 -6.71 10.27
C CYS A 27 -14.29 -6.53 11.10
N GLY A 28 -13.35 -7.45 10.93
CA GLY A 28 -12.04 -7.38 11.60
C GLY A 28 -11.01 -6.53 10.86
N LEU A 29 -9.78 -6.51 11.39
CA LEU A 29 -8.66 -5.75 10.83
C LEU A 29 -8.30 -6.17 9.40
N GLY A 30 -8.43 -7.46 9.06
CA GLY A 30 -8.16 -7.94 7.70
C GLY A 30 -9.14 -7.37 6.66
N ALA A 31 -10.44 -7.28 7.00
CA ALA A 31 -11.44 -6.64 6.14
C ALA A 31 -11.14 -5.15 5.96
N ARG A 32 -10.79 -4.45 7.05
CA ARG A 32 -10.38 -3.04 6.99
C ARG A 32 -9.15 -2.86 6.09
N ASP A 33 -8.15 -3.73 6.22
CA ASP A 33 -6.91 -3.66 5.42
C ASP A 33 -7.18 -3.89 3.92
N SER A 34 -8.03 -4.84 3.57
CA SER A 34 -8.44 -5.06 2.18
C SER A 34 -9.18 -3.85 1.61
N LEU A 35 -10.19 -3.36 2.30
CA LEU A 35 -11.00 -2.23 1.84
C LEU A 35 -10.18 -0.95 1.67
N ARG A 36 -9.31 -0.61 2.64
CA ARG A 36 -8.49 0.60 2.54
C ARG A 36 -7.43 0.48 1.44
N THR A 37 -6.84 -0.72 1.23
CA THR A 37 -5.84 -0.96 0.19
C THR A 37 -6.47 -0.85 -1.19
N GLU A 38 -7.64 -1.43 -1.40
CA GLU A 38 -8.42 -1.30 -2.62
C GLU A 38 -8.80 0.15 -2.91
N ALA A 39 -9.24 0.90 -1.89
CA ALA A 39 -9.55 2.32 -2.00
C ALA A 39 -8.31 3.23 -2.17
N GLY A 40 -7.11 2.71 -1.99
CA GLY A 40 -5.86 3.47 -2.05
C GLY A 40 -5.62 4.33 -0.81
N LEU A 41 -6.31 4.08 0.29
CA LEU A 41 -6.13 4.85 1.51
C LEU A 41 -4.86 4.40 2.27
N PRO A 42 -4.09 5.36 2.82
CA PRO A 42 -2.87 5.05 3.54
C PRO A 42 -3.16 4.49 4.94
N LEU A 43 -2.29 3.63 5.40
CA LEU A 43 -2.19 3.24 6.80
C LEU A 43 -0.97 3.92 7.41
N TYR A 44 -1.13 4.55 8.58
CA TYR A 44 0.00 5.09 9.33
C TYR A 44 0.96 3.95 9.72
N GLY A 45 2.24 4.18 9.52
CA GLY A 45 3.29 3.16 9.66
C GLY A 45 3.63 2.40 8.38
N HIS A 46 2.80 2.48 7.34
CA HIS A 46 3.01 1.84 6.02
C HIS A 46 3.16 2.88 4.91
N GLU A 47 2.05 3.52 4.52
CA GLU A 47 2.03 4.52 3.44
C GLU A 47 2.16 5.96 3.95
N LEU A 48 2.19 6.17 5.27
CA LEU A 48 2.39 7.45 5.91
C LEU A 48 3.25 7.27 7.16
N GLY A 49 4.39 7.96 7.23
CA GLY A 49 5.41 7.70 8.26
C GLY A 49 6.09 6.34 8.06
N GLY A 50 6.32 5.61 9.14
CA GLY A 50 6.92 4.28 9.15
C GLY A 50 8.41 4.28 8.81
N GLU A 51 8.96 3.09 8.57
CA GLU A 51 10.39 2.90 8.27
C GLU A 51 10.84 3.60 6.97
N MET A 52 9.94 3.73 6.00
CA MET A 52 10.24 4.43 4.74
C MET A 52 10.07 5.95 4.87
N ASP A 53 9.73 6.45 6.04
CA ASP A 53 9.54 7.88 6.37
C ASP A 53 8.72 8.63 5.32
N ILE A 54 7.56 8.09 4.93
CA ILE A 54 6.74 8.64 3.86
C ILE A 54 5.96 9.86 4.34
N GLY A 55 6.23 11.01 3.74
CA GLY A 55 5.52 12.26 4.03
C GLY A 55 4.18 12.36 3.34
N VAL A 56 3.41 13.39 3.71
CA VAL A 56 2.05 13.65 3.21
C VAL A 56 2.00 13.75 1.68
N GLY A 57 2.96 14.43 1.06
CA GLY A 57 3.05 14.55 -0.39
C GLY A 57 3.36 13.22 -1.07
N GLY A 58 4.34 12.48 -0.54
CA GLY A 58 4.70 11.14 -1.01
C GLY A 58 3.53 10.15 -0.90
N ALA A 59 2.70 10.27 0.14
CA ALA A 59 1.49 9.49 0.31
C ALA A 59 0.34 9.88 -0.66
N GLY A 60 0.50 10.94 -1.45
CA GLY A 60 -0.48 11.41 -2.43
C GLY A 60 -1.51 12.41 -1.88
N PHE A 61 -1.27 12.99 -0.72
CA PHE A 61 -2.16 13.96 -0.06
C PHE A 61 -1.62 15.39 -0.03
N GLY A 62 -0.60 15.71 -0.83
CA GLY A 62 0.00 17.04 -0.89
C GLY A 62 -1.00 18.15 -1.23
N SER A 63 -2.06 17.87 -2.01
CA SER A 63 -3.10 18.84 -2.35
C SER A 63 -3.90 19.35 -1.14
N TYR A 64 -3.90 18.61 -0.04
CA TYR A 64 -4.53 19.02 1.21
C TYR A 64 -3.66 19.98 2.03
N VAL A 65 -2.36 20.05 1.76
CA VAL A 65 -1.46 20.98 2.42
C VAL A 65 -1.54 22.34 1.72
N LYS A 66 -2.01 23.36 2.43
CA LYS A 66 -2.22 24.68 1.90
C LYS A 66 -0.95 25.55 2.02
N THR A 67 0.01 25.30 1.14
CA THR A 67 1.31 25.99 1.13
C THR A 67 1.24 27.49 0.84
N ASN A 68 0.10 27.96 0.30
CA ASN A 68 -0.20 29.37 0.11
C ASN A 68 -0.46 30.15 1.41
N LYS A 69 -0.70 29.45 2.54
CA LYS A 69 -0.75 30.10 3.85
C LYS A 69 0.65 30.61 4.21
N PRO A 70 0.75 31.85 4.77
CA PRO A 70 2.05 32.44 5.10
C PRO A 70 2.80 31.63 6.17
N TRP A 71 2.07 31.01 7.10
CA TRP A 71 2.63 30.23 8.18
C TRP A 71 1.71 29.11 8.66
N PHE A 72 2.33 27.96 9.02
CA PHE A 72 1.79 26.89 9.85
C PHE A 72 2.94 26.06 10.41
N ILE A 73 2.72 25.33 11.49
CA ILE A 73 3.75 24.50 12.12
C ILE A 73 4.20 23.42 11.12
N GLY A 74 5.52 23.34 10.87
CA GLY A 74 6.11 22.36 9.94
C GLY A 74 6.12 22.78 8.47
N ARG A 75 5.68 24.01 8.11
CA ARG A 75 5.63 24.48 6.71
C ARG A 75 6.99 24.39 6.02
N GLN A 76 8.06 24.88 6.64
CA GLN A 76 9.40 24.85 6.03
C GLN A 76 9.90 23.43 5.84
N ALA A 77 9.76 22.58 6.85
CA ALA A 77 10.14 21.16 6.75
C ALA A 77 9.35 20.42 5.66
N TYR A 78 8.04 20.72 5.53
CA TYR A 78 7.23 20.16 4.47
C TYR A 78 7.72 20.58 3.08
N LEU A 79 8.00 21.88 2.88
CA LEU A 79 8.46 22.40 1.59
C LEU A 79 9.81 21.80 1.19
N ALA A 80 10.77 21.77 2.10
CA ALA A 80 12.08 21.16 1.85
C ALA A 80 11.96 19.68 1.46
N ARG A 81 11.09 18.95 2.16
CA ARG A 81 10.83 17.53 1.87
C ARG A 81 10.17 17.30 0.52
N GLU A 82 9.25 18.19 0.10
CA GLU A 82 8.60 18.08 -1.22
C GLU A 82 9.59 18.42 -2.36
N GLU A 83 10.55 19.29 -2.13
CA GLU A 83 11.59 19.64 -3.10
C GLU A 83 12.54 18.47 -3.39
N GLU A 84 12.87 17.69 -2.36
CA GLU A 84 13.73 16.50 -2.45
C GLU A 84 12.97 15.21 -2.80
N ARG A 85 11.64 15.26 -2.89
CA ARG A 85 10.82 14.08 -3.07
C ARG A 85 10.96 13.46 -4.46
N GLU A 86 11.55 12.28 -4.52
CA GLU A 86 11.65 11.47 -5.73
C GLU A 86 10.61 10.36 -5.83
N ASN A 87 10.06 9.92 -4.69
CA ASN A 87 9.18 8.76 -4.62
C ASN A 87 7.76 9.13 -4.23
N VAL A 88 6.80 8.32 -4.68
CA VAL A 88 5.38 8.48 -4.38
C VAL A 88 4.72 7.13 -4.16
N ILE A 89 3.65 7.13 -3.38
CA ILE A 89 2.78 5.95 -3.28
C ILE A 89 1.96 5.81 -4.55
N VAL A 90 2.04 4.64 -5.14
CA VAL A 90 1.17 4.19 -6.23
C VAL A 90 0.29 3.04 -5.77
N ARG A 91 -0.83 2.82 -6.47
CA ARG A 91 -1.58 1.56 -6.39
C ARG A 91 -1.15 0.67 -7.54
N PHE A 92 -1.06 -0.62 -7.27
CA PHE A 92 -0.86 -1.62 -8.31
C PHE A 92 -1.85 -2.77 -8.15
N ARG A 93 -2.03 -3.55 -9.22
CA ARG A 93 -2.82 -4.78 -9.22
C ARG A 93 -2.05 -5.82 -10.00
N PHE A 94 -1.92 -7.01 -9.45
CA PHE A 94 -1.35 -8.13 -10.17
C PHE A 94 -2.18 -8.50 -11.40
N SER A 95 -1.50 -8.93 -12.44
CA SER A 95 -2.14 -9.33 -13.71
C SER A 95 -2.91 -10.64 -13.57
N GLU A 96 -2.46 -11.52 -12.66
CA GLU A 96 -3.03 -12.84 -12.42
C GLU A 96 -3.61 -12.97 -11.02
N LYS A 97 -4.67 -13.80 -10.86
CA LYS A 97 -5.29 -14.04 -9.54
C LYS A 97 -4.52 -15.04 -8.68
N ARG A 98 -3.77 -15.95 -9.28
CA ARG A 98 -3.07 -17.05 -8.59
C ARG A 98 -1.60 -16.71 -8.33
N VAL A 99 -1.34 -15.52 -7.89
CA VAL A 99 0.00 -15.07 -7.48
C VAL A 99 0.15 -15.16 -5.95
N ARG A 100 1.37 -15.10 -5.46
CA ARG A 100 1.62 -14.95 -4.03
C ARG A 100 1.27 -13.53 -3.58
N LYS A 101 0.76 -13.41 -2.36
CA LYS A 101 0.58 -12.10 -1.73
C LYS A 101 1.94 -11.44 -1.54
N ALA A 102 2.07 -10.20 -1.96
CA ALA A 102 3.25 -9.40 -1.66
C ALA A 102 3.24 -8.92 -0.20
N HIS A 103 4.43 -8.73 0.37
CA HIS A 103 4.62 -8.29 1.74
C HIS A 103 5.28 -6.91 1.76
N TYR A 104 5.21 -6.26 2.92
CA TYR A 104 5.90 -5.01 3.16
C TYR A 104 7.40 -5.16 2.88
N GLY A 105 7.96 -4.25 2.10
CA GLY A 105 9.38 -4.24 1.73
C GLY A 105 9.73 -5.06 0.49
N ASP A 106 8.82 -5.87 -0.06
CA ASP A 106 9.08 -6.61 -1.29
C ASP A 106 9.44 -5.64 -2.44
N PRO A 107 10.50 -5.95 -3.25
CA PRO A 107 10.92 -5.08 -4.32
C PRO A 107 9.89 -4.96 -5.44
N VAL A 108 9.74 -3.75 -5.94
CA VAL A 108 9.06 -3.46 -7.20
C VAL A 108 10.11 -3.10 -8.24
N MET A 109 10.04 -3.72 -9.42
CA MET A 109 11.04 -3.60 -10.48
C MET A 109 10.40 -3.12 -11.78
N ASP A 110 11.21 -2.48 -12.61
CA ASP A 110 10.88 -2.17 -14.00
C ASP A 110 11.10 -3.39 -14.94
N GLU A 111 10.85 -3.21 -16.23
CA GLU A 111 10.97 -4.26 -17.26
C GLU A 111 12.38 -4.79 -17.48
N VAL A 112 13.40 -4.06 -17.03
CA VAL A 112 14.80 -4.49 -17.10
C VAL A 112 15.34 -5.05 -15.78
N GLY A 113 14.44 -5.27 -14.79
CA GLY A 113 14.80 -5.85 -13.50
C GLY A 113 15.44 -4.86 -12.52
N ARG A 114 15.38 -3.55 -12.77
CA ARG A 114 15.87 -2.53 -11.84
C ARG A 114 14.85 -2.31 -10.73
N VAL A 115 15.29 -2.35 -9.48
CA VAL A 115 14.43 -2.00 -8.34
C VAL A 115 14.10 -0.51 -8.38
N ILE A 116 12.82 -0.20 -8.50
CA ILE A 116 12.27 1.16 -8.61
C ILE A 116 11.47 1.59 -7.38
N GLY A 117 11.24 0.67 -6.45
CA GLY A 117 10.49 0.92 -5.22
C GLY A 117 10.25 -0.33 -4.41
N ARG A 118 9.38 -0.21 -3.39
CA ARG A 118 9.01 -1.29 -2.49
C ARG A 118 7.53 -1.30 -2.18
N VAL A 119 6.99 -2.50 -1.99
CA VAL A 119 5.60 -2.70 -1.55
C VAL A 119 5.41 -2.19 -0.13
N THR A 120 4.33 -1.46 0.11
CA THR A 120 3.93 -1.01 1.45
C THR A 120 2.73 -1.78 1.99
N SER A 121 1.83 -2.19 1.12
CA SER A 121 0.65 -2.99 1.48
C SER A 121 0.18 -3.83 0.31
N CYS A 122 -0.43 -4.98 0.62
CA CYS A 122 -1.07 -5.82 -0.38
C CYS A 122 -2.23 -6.60 0.25
N ALA A 123 -3.37 -6.62 -0.42
CA ALA A 123 -4.56 -7.34 0.02
C ALA A 123 -5.37 -7.82 -1.20
N SER A 124 -6.31 -8.75 -0.98
CA SER A 124 -7.24 -9.15 -2.03
C SER A 124 -8.27 -8.04 -2.26
N ASP A 125 -8.55 -7.73 -3.52
CA ASP A 125 -9.64 -6.84 -3.90
C ASP A 125 -10.97 -7.58 -4.05
N SER A 126 -12.04 -6.82 -4.32
CA SER A 126 -13.41 -7.36 -4.50
C SER A 126 -13.56 -8.31 -5.69
N GLU A 127 -12.65 -8.28 -6.66
CA GLU A 127 -12.62 -9.18 -7.81
C GLU A 127 -11.74 -10.42 -7.59
N GLY A 128 -11.06 -10.51 -6.44
CA GLY A 128 -10.19 -11.63 -6.07
C GLY A 128 -8.79 -11.56 -6.66
N TYR A 129 -8.35 -10.39 -7.12
CA TYR A 129 -6.94 -10.13 -7.43
C TYR A 129 -6.22 -9.60 -6.20
N PHE A 130 -4.92 -9.83 -6.12
CA PHE A 130 -4.12 -9.05 -5.20
C PHE A 130 -3.88 -7.65 -5.77
N THR A 131 -4.26 -6.67 -4.98
CA THR A 131 -3.98 -5.26 -5.21
C THR A 131 -3.16 -4.71 -4.05
N GLY A 132 -2.33 -3.73 -4.32
CA GLY A 132 -1.44 -3.21 -3.29
C GLY A 132 -1.10 -1.75 -3.49
N GLN A 133 -0.32 -1.26 -2.54
CA GLN A 133 0.32 0.03 -2.60
C GLN A 133 1.83 -0.16 -2.53
N ALA A 134 2.58 0.68 -3.22
CA ALA A 134 4.03 0.65 -3.25
C ALA A 134 4.59 2.06 -3.30
N PHE A 135 5.71 2.28 -2.63
CA PHE A 135 6.47 3.52 -2.67
C PHE A 135 7.51 3.41 -3.78
N VAL A 136 7.29 4.08 -4.89
CA VAL A 136 8.10 3.94 -6.11
C VAL A 136 8.58 5.30 -6.60
N ASN A 137 9.67 5.31 -7.37
CA ASN A 137 10.14 6.52 -8.03
C ASN A 137 9.04 7.08 -8.95
N GLN A 138 8.79 8.39 -8.83
CA GLN A 138 7.66 9.08 -9.49
C GLN A 138 7.68 8.96 -11.02
N ARG A 139 8.85 8.68 -11.64
CA ARG A 139 8.97 8.46 -13.09
C ARG A 139 8.14 7.26 -13.56
N TYR A 140 7.91 6.29 -12.68
CA TYR A 140 7.14 5.07 -12.94
C TYR A 140 5.69 5.15 -12.47
N ALA A 141 5.27 6.26 -11.86
CA ALA A 141 3.95 6.38 -11.21
C ALA A 141 2.76 6.53 -12.19
N LYS A 142 3.00 6.54 -13.50
CA LYS A 142 1.95 6.71 -14.51
C LYS A 142 1.01 5.49 -14.51
N LYS A 143 -0.30 5.75 -14.53
CA LYS A 143 -1.32 4.70 -14.70
C LYS A 143 -1.05 3.89 -15.98
N GLY A 144 -1.13 2.57 -15.87
CA GLY A 144 -0.89 1.63 -16.97
C GLY A 144 0.56 1.18 -17.09
N THR A 145 1.50 1.74 -16.31
CA THR A 145 2.88 1.25 -16.31
C THR A 145 2.91 -0.18 -15.80
N LEU A 146 3.56 -1.07 -16.57
CA LEU A 146 3.84 -2.44 -16.17
C LEU A 146 5.01 -2.45 -15.20
N VAL A 147 4.86 -3.17 -14.11
CA VAL A 147 5.89 -3.38 -13.10
C VAL A 147 5.94 -4.84 -12.70
N TYR A 148 7.03 -5.23 -12.08
CA TYR A 148 7.26 -6.60 -11.61
C TYR A 148 7.44 -6.56 -10.09
N VAL A 149 6.71 -7.41 -9.37
CA VAL A 149 6.81 -7.50 -7.92
C VAL A 149 7.48 -8.81 -7.56
N TYR A 150 8.60 -8.71 -6.84
CA TYR A 150 9.36 -9.87 -6.41
C TYR A 150 8.99 -10.23 -4.97
N GLN A 151 8.08 -11.20 -4.83
CA GLN A 151 7.57 -11.60 -3.52
C GLN A 151 8.57 -12.54 -2.81
N ASP A 152 8.51 -12.53 -1.46
CA ASP A 152 9.19 -13.50 -0.60
C ASP A 152 10.71 -13.34 -0.46
N VAL A 153 11.22 -12.12 -0.66
CA VAL A 153 12.66 -11.82 -0.47
C VAL A 153 13.13 -12.15 0.94
N SER A 154 12.26 -12.00 1.95
CA SER A 154 12.61 -12.24 3.35
C SER A 154 12.97 -13.70 3.66
N LYS A 155 12.43 -14.66 2.92
CA LYS A 155 12.73 -16.09 3.09
C LYS A 155 14.02 -16.54 2.38
N ARG A 156 14.62 -15.64 1.59
CA ARG A 156 15.78 -15.90 0.76
C ARG A 156 17.03 -15.17 1.20
N LYS A 157 17.08 -14.72 2.45
CA LYS A 157 18.30 -14.15 3.03
C LYS A 157 19.43 -15.17 2.89
N GLY A 158 20.35 -14.92 1.97
CA GLY A 158 21.56 -15.73 1.75
C GLY A 158 21.68 -16.43 0.39
N THR A 159 20.66 -16.43 -0.46
CA THR A 159 20.80 -17.00 -1.80
C THR A 159 21.06 -15.86 -2.79
N GLU A 160 22.33 -15.55 -3.01
CA GLU A 160 22.72 -14.73 -4.16
C GLU A 160 22.41 -15.52 -5.44
N LEU A 161 21.83 -14.86 -6.45
CA LEU A 161 21.54 -15.50 -7.75
C LEU A 161 22.79 -16.12 -8.38
N SER A 162 23.98 -15.59 -8.08
CA SER A 162 25.27 -16.12 -8.49
C SER A 162 25.62 -17.49 -7.91
N ASN A 163 24.97 -17.89 -6.82
CA ASN A 163 25.27 -19.16 -6.12
C ASN A 163 24.27 -20.27 -6.45
N LEU A 164 23.39 -20.07 -7.45
CA LEU A 164 22.43 -21.07 -7.87
C LEU A 164 23.10 -22.19 -8.62
N SER A 165 22.81 -23.43 -8.20
CA SER A 165 23.26 -24.64 -8.87
C SER A 165 22.31 -25.02 -10.02
N TYR A 166 22.83 -25.78 -10.99
CA TYR A 166 22.01 -26.28 -12.08
C TYR A 166 20.86 -27.14 -11.57
N GLY A 167 19.62 -26.80 -12.01
CA GLY A 167 18.38 -27.49 -11.58
C GLY A 167 17.69 -26.86 -10.37
N GLU A 168 18.28 -25.87 -9.70
CA GLU A 168 17.61 -25.10 -8.65
C GLU A 168 16.48 -24.22 -9.22
N ARG A 169 15.40 -24.10 -8.45
CA ARG A 169 14.23 -23.29 -8.82
C ARG A 169 14.28 -21.95 -8.11
N VAL A 170 14.15 -20.89 -8.86
CA VAL A 170 13.95 -19.52 -8.35
C VAL A 170 12.52 -19.08 -8.63
N ALA A 171 11.94 -18.25 -7.75
CA ALA A 171 10.69 -17.60 -8.07
C ALA A 171 10.98 -16.47 -9.07
N LEU A 172 10.16 -16.41 -10.10
CA LEU A 172 10.12 -15.26 -10.98
C LEU A 172 9.25 -14.16 -10.35
N PRO A 173 9.52 -12.89 -10.63
CA PRO A 173 8.63 -11.81 -10.23
C PRO A 173 7.31 -11.91 -10.97
N ASP A 174 6.21 -11.59 -10.26
CA ASP A 174 4.88 -11.52 -10.86
C ASP A 174 4.63 -10.14 -11.45
N THR A 175 3.93 -10.12 -12.59
CA THR A 175 3.58 -8.88 -13.27
C THR A 175 2.42 -8.17 -12.58
N ALA A 176 2.51 -6.85 -12.51
CA ALA A 176 1.46 -5.99 -11.99
C ALA A 176 1.36 -4.70 -12.83
N THR A 177 0.21 -4.06 -12.80
CA THR A 177 -0.02 -2.80 -13.50
C THR A 177 -0.31 -1.70 -12.50
N ILE A 178 0.31 -0.54 -12.70
CA ILE A 178 0.04 0.65 -11.89
C ILE A 178 -1.35 1.19 -12.20
N LEU A 179 -2.16 1.32 -11.16
CA LEU A 179 -3.50 1.85 -11.20
C LEU A 179 -3.53 3.37 -10.95
N ARG A 180 -4.70 3.96 -11.12
CA ARG A 180 -4.97 5.30 -10.60
C ARG A 180 -4.79 5.30 -9.08
N ARG A 181 -4.18 6.37 -8.52
CA ARG A 181 -3.89 6.47 -7.07
C ARG A 181 -5.17 6.28 -6.23
N PHE A 182 -6.23 6.99 -6.57
CA PHE A 182 -7.54 6.82 -5.96
C PHE A 182 -8.54 6.33 -7.01
N PRO A 183 -9.33 5.28 -6.73
CA PRO A 183 -10.37 4.82 -7.64
C PRO A 183 -11.44 5.91 -7.81
N ARG A 184 -12.16 5.87 -8.92
CA ARG A 184 -13.45 6.57 -9.06
C ARG A 184 -14.53 5.51 -8.82
N PHE A 185 -15.33 5.73 -7.83
CA PHE A 185 -16.54 4.98 -7.58
C PHE A 185 -17.70 5.59 -8.37
#